data_196962a987701c7170d80196699d1344
#
_entry.id   196962a987701c7170d80196699d1344
#
_cell.length_a   1.000
_cell.length_b   1.000
_cell.length_c   1.000
_cell.angle_alpha   90.00
_cell.angle_beta   90.00
_cell.angle_gamma   90.00
#
_symmetry.space_group_name_H-M   'P 1'
#
loop_
_entity.id
_entity.type
_entity.pdbx_description
1 polymer ?
#
loop_
_entity_poly.entity_id
_entity_poly.type
_entity_poly.pdbx_seq_one_letter_code
_entity_poly.pdbx_strand_id
1 'polypeptide(L)'
;IANATGYEVYSSTYNAKTKKWSKFTKRATAKANAKSWTDTKAKSGTKYKYTVKALNGKVAGVYNKSGVQIVRLAQPTTKIVNASNGIKVSWGKVTGATSYEILRADYNAKTKKWNKAKKVATAKSSATSWTDTKVKSGVQYRYTVKAVNGKVYSSYKTTSGLMFLTMPKTTVKAVKNGVTVTWTQSTGATSYEVYRAEYNKKTKK
;
A
#
# COMPACT_ATOMS: atom_id res chain seq x y z
N ILE A 1 10.28 -10.52 32.99
CA ILE A 1 11.26 -10.48 34.08
C ILE A 1 10.54 -10.94 35.35
N ALA A 2 11.10 -11.89 36.04
CA ALA A 2 10.56 -12.37 37.33
C ALA A 2 10.43 -11.19 38.29
N ASN A 3 9.38 -11.20 39.12
CA ASN A 3 9.10 -10.18 40.14
C ASN A 3 8.91 -8.75 39.63
N ALA A 4 8.76 -8.54 38.31
CA ALA A 4 8.39 -7.23 37.81
C ALA A 4 6.91 -6.93 38.08
N THR A 5 6.62 -5.77 38.67
CA THR A 5 5.26 -5.27 38.91
C THR A 5 4.76 -4.39 37.75
N GLY A 6 5.65 -4.02 36.85
CA GLY A 6 5.33 -3.21 35.67
C GLY A 6 6.55 -2.93 34.80
N TYR A 7 6.32 -2.16 33.74
CA TYR A 7 7.35 -1.73 32.80
C TYR A 7 7.17 -0.26 32.39
N GLU A 8 8.26 0.43 32.18
CA GLU A 8 8.29 1.73 31.55
C GLU A 8 8.90 1.61 30.17
N VAL A 9 8.19 2.15 29.14
CA VAL A 9 8.65 2.19 27.76
C VAL A 9 9.23 3.57 27.46
N TYR A 10 10.40 3.61 26.87
CA TYR A 10 11.10 4.82 26.48
C TYR A 10 11.38 4.85 24.99
N SER A 11 11.38 6.04 24.40
CA SER A 11 11.85 6.23 23.02
C SER A 11 12.81 7.42 22.90
N SER A 12 13.67 7.34 21.90
CA SER A 12 14.55 8.40 21.43
C SER A 12 14.33 8.55 19.92
N THR A 13 14.39 9.77 19.41
CA THR A 13 14.25 10.09 17.97
C THR A 13 15.58 10.52 17.39
N TYR A 14 15.82 10.15 16.14
CA TYR A 14 17.01 10.56 15.40
C TYR A 14 16.74 11.87 14.66
N ASN A 15 17.59 12.86 14.88
CA ASN A 15 17.59 14.10 14.11
C ASN A 15 18.55 13.97 12.91
N ALA A 16 17.98 13.92 11.71
CA ALA A 16 18.76 13.73 10.48
C ALA A 16 19.67 14.93 10.13
N LYS A 17 19.33 16.15 10.57
CA LYS A 17 20.15 17.36 10.35
C LYS A 17 21.40 17.36 11.23
N THR A 18 21.21 17.11 12.52
CA THR A 18 22.33 17.10 13.50
C THR A 18 23.03 15.75 13.61
N LYS A 19 22.50 14.71 12.96
CA LYS A 19 22.98 13.30 13.05
C LYS A 19 23.04 12.77 14.49
N LYS A 20 22.22 13.29 15.40
CA LYS A 20 22.19 12.93 16.81
C LYS A 20 20.87 12.31 17.24
N TRP A 21 20.91 11.47 18.27
CA TRP A 21 19.74 10.93 18.96
C TRP A 21 19.32 11.87 20.08
N SER A 22 18.01 12.06 20.27
CA SER A 22 17.48 12.76 21.46
C SER A 22 17.75 11.93 22.72
N LYS A 23 17.61 12.54 23.91
CA LYS A 23 17.52 11.79 25.16
C LYS A 23 16.32 10.84 25.12
N PHE A 24 16.40 9.71 25.82
CA PHE A 24 15.26 8.82 26.00
C PHE A 24 14.18 9.51 26.83
N THR A 25 12.96 9.49 26.33
CA THR A 25 11.76 10.04 26.98
C THR A 25 10.77 8.92 27.24
N LYS A 26 10.22 8.86 28.44
CA LYS A 26 9.16 7.91 28.80
C LYS A 26 7.93 8.13 27.94
N ARG A 27 7.37 7.05 27.41
CA ARG A 27 6.19 7.04 26.55
C ARG A 27 4.98 6.41 27.21
N ALA A 28 5.21 5.36 27.98
CA ALA A 28 4.15 4.61 28.63
C ALA A 28 4.64 3.88 29.87
N THR A 29 3.69 3.52 30.71
CA THR A 29 3.82 2.49 31.73
C THR A 29 2.93 1.31 31.32
N ALA A 30 3.43 0.10 31.46
CA ALA A 30 2.71 -1.13 31.14
C ALA A 30 2.63 -2.04 32.37
N LYS A 31 1.56 -2.85 32.46
CA LYS A 31 1.36 -3.81 33.58
C LYS A 31 2.40 -4.93 33.54
N ALA A 32 2.60 -5.62 34.67
CA ALA A 32 3.55 -6.72 34.81
C ALA A 32 3.41 -7.84 33.77
N ASN A 33 2.17 -8.15 33.37
CA ASN A 33 1.88 -9.18 32.38
C ASN A 33 1.94 -8.70 30.91
N ALA A 34 2.18 -7.40 30.67
CA ALA A 34 2.27 -6.85 29.31
C ALA A 34 3.54 -7.36 28.61
N LYS A 35 3.35 -7.87 27.39
CA LYS A 35 4.45 -8.35 26.54
C LYS A 35 4.73 -7.41 25.36
N SER A 36 3.87 -6.41 25.13
CA SER A 36 3.97 -5.46 24.02
C SER A 36 3.30 -4.13 24.34
N TRP A 37 3.73 -3.10 23.64
CA TRP A 37 3.12 -1.78 23.61
C TRP A 37 3.27 -1.19 22.21
N THR A 38 2.28 -0.43 21.74
CA THR A 38 2.28 0.19 20.41
C THR A 38 2.34 1.70 20.51
N ASP A 39 3.34 2.32 19.89
CA ASP A 39 3.43 3.78 19.77
C ASP A 39 2.54 4.29 18.63
N THR A 40 1.29 4.63 18.95
CA THR A 40 0.32 5.18 17.99
C THR A 40 0.65 6.61 17.57
N LYS A 41 1.54 7.31 18.29
CA LYS A 41 1.98 8.68 18.00
C LYS A 41 3.25 8.75 17.18
N ALA A 42 3.85 7.61 16.82
CA ALA A 42 5.05 7.56 16.00
C ALA A 42 4.79 8.13 14.60
N LYS A 43 5.62 9.06 14.15
CA LYS A 43 5.50 9.75 12.83
C LYS A 43 6.19 8.97 11.72
N SER A 44 5.58 8.92 10.53
CA SER A 44 6.19 8.31 9.35
C SER A 44 7.48 9.02 8.95
N GLY A 45 8.48 8.25 8.51
CA GLY A 45 9.80 8.75 8.14
C GLY A 45 10.72 9.04 9.31
N THR A 46 10.23 8.96 10.54
CA THR A 46 11.05 9.17 11.72
C THR A 46 11.73 7.88 12.15
N LYS A 47 13.03 7.97 12.42
CA LYS A 47 13.83 6.87 12.98
C LYS A 47 13.79 6.95 14.50
N TYR A 48 13.40 5.86 15.12
CA TYR A 48 13.25 5.72 16.57
C TYR A 48 14.21 4.68 17.13
N LYS A 49 14.57 4.85 18.40
CA LYS A 49 15.04 3.80 19.30
C LYS A 49 13.99 3.60 20.39
N TYR A 50 13.72 2.35 20.73
CA TYR A 50 12.88 1.99 21.88
C TYR A 50 13.67 1.14 22.85
N THR A 51 13.37 1.32 24.13
CA THR A 51 13.89 0.50 25.23
C THR A 51 12.86 0.41 26.34
N VAL A 52 12.98 -0.62 27.16
CA VAL A 52 12.04 -0.91 28.27
C VAL A 52 12.82 -1.08 29.54
N LYS A 53 12.28 -0.55 30.64
CA LYS A 53 12.76 -0.68 32.01
C LYS A 53 11.73 -1.48 32.82
N ALA A 54 12.18 -2.49 33.56
CA ALA A 54 11.32 -3.20 34.50
C ALA A 54 11.19 -2.42 35.81
N LEU A 55 10.03 -2.54 36.44
CA LEU A 55 9.74 -1.97 37.77
C LEU A 55 9.40 -3.08 38.77
N ASN A 56 9.78 -2.87 40.03
CA ASN A 56 9.24 -3.61 41.17
C ASN A 56 8.84 -2.59 42.24
N GLY A 57 7.55 -2.28 42.35
CA GLY A 57 7.03 -1.18 43.14
C GLY A 57 7.68 0.15 42.73
N LYS A 58 8.37 0.81 43.66
CA LYS A 58 9.10 2.06 43.41
C LYS A 58 10.52 1.85 42.85
N VAL A 59 11.01 0.60 42.87
CA VAL A 59 12.36 0.28 42.36
C VAL A 59 12.32 0.12 40.87
N ALA A 60 13.19 0.85 40.17
CA ALA A 60 13.31 0.78 38.71
C ALA A 60 14.64 0.12 38.31
N GLY A 61 14.55 -0.87 37.42
CA GLY A 61 15.73 -1.47 36.80
C GLY A 61 16.43 -0.52 35.85
N VAL A 62 17.53 -0.93 35.28
CA VAL A 62 18.22 -0.23 34.19
C VAL A 62 17.61 -0.59 32.86
N TYR A 63 17.76 0.28 31.86
CA TYR A 63 17.38 -0.02 30.48
C TYR A 63 18.60 -0.03 29.54
N ASN A 64 18.48 -0.77 28.45
CA ASN A 64 19.52 -0.78 27.41
C ASN A 64 19.59 0.58 26.69
N LYS A 65 20.70 1.31 26.91
CA LYS A 65 20.94 2.63 26.29
C LYS A 65 21.09 2.56 24.78
N SER A 66 21.49 1.43 24.21
CA SER A 66 21.54 1.24 22.75
C SER A 66 20.14 1.22 22.12
N GLY A 67 19.15 0.65 22.82
CA GLY A 67 17.77 0.50 22.34
C GLY A 67 17.66 -0.33 21.07
N VAL A 68 16.43 -0.59 20.63
CA VAL A 68 16.13 -1.23 19.33
C VAL A 68 15.69 -0.16 18.33
N GLN A 69 16.30 -0.14 17.16
CA GLN A 69 16.07 0.89 16.15
C GLN A 69 15.04 0.46 15.10
N ILE A 70 14.19 1.38 14.70
CA ILE A 70 13.24 1.20 13.60
C ILE A 70 12.94 2.54 12.91
N VAL A 71 12.67 2.51 11.61
CA VAL A 71 12.02 3.63 10.90
C VAL A 71 10.53 3.32 10.82
N ARG A 72 9.70 4.23 11.32
CA ARG A 72 8.25 4.09 11.16
C ARG A 72 7.85 4.45 9.74
N LEU A 73 7.08 3.61 9.08
CA LEU A 73 6.47 3.87 7.76
C LEU A 73 4.95 3.83 7.88
N ALA A 74 4.28 4.87 7.38
CA ALA A 74 2.82 4.88 7.28
C ALA A 74 2.34 3.86 6.26
N GLN A 75 1.11 3.37 6.43
CA GLN A 75 0.44 2.53 5.45
C GLN A 75 0.12 3.36 4.19
N PRO A 76 0.50 2.89 2.97
CA PRO A 76 0.09 3.56 1.74
C PRO A 76 -1.43 3.49 1.54
N THR A 77 -2.05 4.60 1.14
CA THR A 77 -3.43 4.59 0.65
C THR A 77 -3.41 4.11 -0.80
N THR A 78 -3.99 2.94 -1.08
CA THR A 78 -3.91 2.28 -2.40
C THR A 78 -5.27 2.33 -3.11
N LYS A 79 -5.26 2.71 -4.41
CA LYS A 79 -6.42 2.70 -5.32
C LYS A 79 -6.06 1.91 -6.57
N ILE A 80 -7.07 1.29 -7.20
CA ILE A 80 -6.93 0.56 -8.48
C ILE A 80 -8.04 0.98 -9.43
N VAL A 81 -7.70 1.08 -10.71
CA VAL A 81 -8.65 1.36 -11.81
C VAL A 81 -8.23 0.59 -13.05
N ASN A 82 -9.20 0.24 -13.90
CA ASN A 82 -8.90 -0.28 -15.24
C ASN A 82 -8.24 0.83 -16.09
N ALA A 83 -7.24 0.45 -16.86
CA ALA A 83 -6.58 1.25 -17.88
C ALA A 83 -6.64 0.51 -19.21
N SER A 84 -6.37 1.20 -20.32
CA SER A 84 -6.46 0.62 -21.67
C SER A 84 -5.63 -0.65 -21.87
N ASN A 85 -4.49 -0.75 -21.18
CA ASN A 85 -3.52 -1.85 -21.32
C ASN A 85 -3.32 -2.66 -20.03
N GLY A 86 -4.19 -2.49 -19.01
CA GLY A 86 -4.01 -3.21 -17.75
C GLY A 86 -4.74 -2.58 -16.57
N ILE A 87 -4.29 -2.88 -15.36
CA ILE A 87 -4.81 -2.27 -14.13
C ILE A 87 -3.79 -1.28 -13.58
N LYS A 88 -4.17 0.00 -13.51
CA LYS A 88 -3.37 1.05 -12.85
C LYS A 88 -3.57 0.94 -11.33
N VAL A 89 -2.46 0.72 -10.62
CA VAL A 89 -2.36 0.75 -9.17
C VAL A 89 -1.72 2.08 -8.77
N SER A 90 -2.36 2.86 -7.92
CA SER A 90 -1.85 4.14 -7.42
C SER A 90 -1.86 4.16 -5.90
N TRP A 91 -0.93 4.92 -5.31
CA TRP A 91 -0.78 5.04 -3.86
C TRP A 91 -0.27 6.41 -3.42
N GLY A 92 -0.59 6.76 -2.18
CA GLY A 92 -0.05 7.96 -1.55
C GLY A 92 1.45 7.79 -1.22
N LYS A 93 2.24 8.85 -1.46
CA LYS A 93 3.66 8.88 -1.08
C LYS A 93 3.81 8.72 0.43
N VAL A 94 4.74 7.85 0.86
CA VAL A 94 5.02 7.59 2.27
C VAL A 94 6.37 8.18 2.65
N THR A 95 6.36 9.14 3.57
CA THR A 95 7.59 9.75 4.10
C THR A 95 8.48 8.68 4.73
N GLY A 96 9.75 8.66 4.35
CA GLY A 96 10.74 7.69 4.81
C GLY A 96 10.80 6.40 4.00
N ALA A 97 9.94 6.19 3.01
CA ALA A 97 10.06 5.06 2.10
C ALA A 97 11.23 5.26 1.13
N THR A 98 12.01 4.21 0.89
CA THR A 98 13.05 4.13 -0.14
C THR A 98 12.58 3.44 -1.40
N SER A 99 11.52 2.63 -1.28
CA SER A 99 10.85 1.94 -2.40
C SER A 99 9.45 1.48 -1.99
N TYR A 100 8.73 0.91 -2.95
CA TYR A 100 7.44 0.25 -2.73
C TYR A 100 7.44 -1.14 -3.32
N GLU A 101 6.85 -2.11 -2.63
CA GLU A 101 6.53 -3.42 -3.16
C GLU A 101 5.05 -3.51 -3.51
N ILE A 102 4.75 -3.93 -4.73
CA ILE A 102 3.39 -4.16 -5.21
C ILE A 102 3.14 -5.66 -5.28
N LEU A 103 2.11 -6.12 -4.58
CA LEU A 103 1.69 -7.52 -4.58
C LEU A 103 0.31 -7.62 -5.22
N ARG A 104 0.08 -8.70 -5.97
CA ARG A 104 -1.18 -9.03 -6.63
C ARG A 104 -1.69 -10.39 -6.17
N ALA A 105 -2.99 -10.50 -5.96
CA ALA A 105 -3.72 -11.75 -5.88
C ALA A 105 -4.82 -11.75 -6.93
N ASP A 106 -4.96 -12.86 -7.66
CA ASP A 106 -6.02 -13.13 -8.61
C ASP A 106 -7.10 -14.00 -7.96
N TYR A 107 -8.34 -13.81 -8.37
CA TYR A 107 -9.48 -14.59 -7.91
C TYR A 107 -9.60 -15.86 -8.74
N ASN A 108 -9.69 -16.99 -8.07
CA ASN A 108 -9.93 -18.28 -8.70
C ASN A 108 -11.45 -18.54 -8.72
N ALA A 109 -12.06 -18.42 -9.90
CA ALA A 109 -13.50 -18.60 -10.08
C ALA A 109 -13.97 -20.05 -9.79
N LYS A 110 -13.13 -21.06 -10.01
CA LYS A 110 -13.46 -22.46 -9.73
C LYS A 110 -13.56 -22.75 -8.23
N THR A 111 -12.58 -22.26 -7.46
CA THR A 111 -12.55 -22.47 -6.00
C THR A 111 -13.28 -21.37 -5.22
N LYS A 112 -13.73 -20.30 -5.90
CA LYS A 112 -14.35 -19.11 -5.30
C LYS A 112 -13.47 -18.47 -4.20
N LYS A 113 -12.14 -18.54 -4.36
CA LYS A 113 -11.16 -18.02 -3.38
C LYS A 113 -10.11 -17.15 -4.05
N TRP A 114 -9.54 -16.24 -3.28
CA TRP A 114 -8.37 -15.45 -3.68
C TRP A 114 -7.11 -16.31 -3.55
N ASN A 115 -6.29 -16.34 -4.59
CA ASN A 115 -4.97 -16.95 -4.53
C ASN A 115 -4.04 -16.15 -3.60
N LYS A 116 -2.95 -16.78 -3.14
CA LYS A 116 -1.92 -16.11 -2.34
C LYS A 116 -1.32 -14.94 -3.11
N ALA A 117 -1.27 -13.77 -2.48
CA ALA A 117 -0.66 -12.59 -3.08
C ALA A 117 0.84 -12.82 -3.35
N LYS A 118 1.27 -12.47 -4.56
CA LYS A 118 2.68 -12.55 -5.02
C LYS A 118 3.17 -11.15 -5.36
N LYS A 119 4.45 -10.86 -5.09
CA LYS A 119 5.09 -9.63 -5.52
C LYS A 119 5.17 -9.60 -7.05
N VAL A 120 4.62 -8.55 -7.67
CA VAL A 120 4.57 -8.37 -9.13
C VAL A 120 5.43 -7.20 -9.60
N ALA A 121 5.73 -6.25 -8.71
CA ALA A 121 6.62 -5.13 -9.02
C ALA A 121 7.28 -4.53 -7.77
N THR A 122 8.38 -3.82 -8.02
CA THR A 122 9.00 -2.88 -7.09
C THR A 122 9.06 -1.52 -7.75
N ALA A 123 8.66 -0.46 -7.03
CA ALA A 123 8.69 0.91 -7.53
C ALA A 123 9.64 1.78 -6.70
N LYS A 124 10.24 2.79 -7.34
CA LYS A 124 11.13 3.77 -6.68
C LYS A 124 10.34 4.62 -5.67
N SER A 125 11.02 5.22 -4.70
CA SER A 125 10.40 6.09 -3.67
C SER A 125 9.66 7.30 -4.23
N SER A 126 10.01 7.77 -5.43
CA SER A 126 9.34 8.86 -6.14
C SER A 126 8.03 8.44 -6.82
N ALA A 127 7.84 7.14 -7.08
CA ALA A 127 6.68 6.64 -7.79
C ALA A 127 5.42 6.65 -6.90
N THR A 128 4.29 7.00 -7.49
CA THR A 128 2.96 6.97 -6.86
C THR A 128 1.96 6.13 -7.64
N SER A 129 2.41 5.49 -8.74
CA SER A 129 1.60 4.54 -9.51
C SER A 129 2.46 3.57 -10.29
N TRP A 130 1.82 2.47 -10.69
CA TRP A 130 2.35 1.45 -11.58
C TRP A 130 1.18 0.78 -12.31
N THR A 131 1.38 0.34 -13.56
CA THR A 131 0.35 -0.35 -14.33
C THR A 131 0.72 -1.81 -14.51
N ASP A 132 -0.16 -2.70 -14.10
CA ASP A 132 -0.03 -4.12 -14.32
C ASP A 132 -0.56 -4.50 -15.71
N THR A 133 0.33 -4.68 -16.67
CA THR A 133 0.00 -5.08 -18.03
C THR A 133 -0.09 -6.62 -18.19
N LYS A 134 0.20 -7.39 -17.13
CA LYS A 134 0.14 -8.86 -17.14
C LYS A 134 -1.15 -9.40 -16.54
N VAL A 135 -2.25 -8.67 -16.70
CA VAL A 135 -3.60 -9.08 -16.31
C VAL A 135 -4.37 -9.66 -17.48
N LYS A 136 -5.33 -10.55 -17.20
CA LYS A 136 -6.18 -11.20 -18.21
C LYS A 136 -7.60 -10.69 -18.09
N SER A 137 -8.26 -10.42 -19.23
CA SER A 137 -9.68 -10.03 -19.27
C SER A 137 -10.58 -11.09 -18.63
N GLY A 138 -11.60 -10.65 -17.91
CA GLY A 138 -12.55 -11.53 -17.19
C GLY A 138 -12.03 -12.06 -15.87
N VAL A 139 -10.83 -11.70 -15.43
CA VAL A 139 -10.27 -12.12 -14.14
C VAL A 139 -10.31 -10.95 -13.14
N GLN A 140 -10.70 -11.24 -11.91
CA GLN A 140 -10.64 -10.27 -10.82
C GLN A 140 -9.27 -10.27 -10.14
N TYR A 141 -8.78 -9.07 -9.84
CA TYR A 141 -7.51 -8.84 -9.17
C TYR A 141 -7.68 -7.93 -7.96
N ARG A 142 -6.85 -8.12 -6.94
CA ARG A 142 -6.67 -7.19 -5.83
C ARG A 142 -5.19 -6.95 -5.58
N TYR A 143 -4.88 -5.77 -5.09
CA TYR A 143 -3.49 -5.34 -4.91
C TYR A 143 -3.21 -4.91 -3.47
N THR A 144 -1.96 -5.05 -3.11
CA THR A 144 -1.39 -4.58 -1.85
C THR A 144 -0.13 -3.80 -2.17
N VAL A 145 0.00 -2.58 -1.65
CA VAL A 145 1.24 -1.80 -1.74
C VAL A 145 1.84 -1.68 -0.35
N LYS A 146 3.12 -2.01 -0.21
CA LYS A 146 3.91 -1.84 1.00
C LYS A 146 4.98 -0.79 0.76
N ALA A 147 5.10 0.21 1.64
CA ALA A 147 6.26 1.07 1.67
C ALA A 147 7.43 0.33 2.34
N VAL A 148 8.64 0.53 1.83
CA VAL A 148 9.85 -0.19 2.24
C VAL A 148 10.95 0.80 2.59
N ASN A 149 11.72 0.50 3.65
CA ASN A 149 13.00 1.16 3.96
C ASN A 149 13.97 0.09 4.51
N GLY A 150 14.90 -0.35 3.66
CA GLY A 150 15.77 -1.48 3.95
C GLY A 150 14.96 -2.75 4.25
N LYS A 151 15.07 -3.30 5.45
CA LYS A 151 14.31 -4.48 5.92
C LYS A 151 12.98 -4.13 6.60
N VAL A 152 12.63 -2.84 6.69
CA VAL A 152 11.40 -2.37 7.34
C VAL A 152 10.29 -2.20 6.31
N TYR A 153 9.12 -2.77 6.60
CA TYR A 153 7.91 -2.67 5.80
C TYR A 153 6.83 -1.92 6.56
N SER A 154 6.02 -1.13 5.83
CA SER A 154 4.80 -0.56 6.41
C SER A 154 3.74 -1.64 6.65
N SER A 155 2.74 -1.33 7.48
CA SER A 155 1.45 -2.00 7.40
C SER A 155 0.83 -1.78 6.01
N TYR A 156 -0.18 -2.58 5.66
CA TYR A 156 -0.85 -2.50 4.37
C TYR A 156 -2.34 -2.82 4.48
N LYS A 157 -3.11 -2.30 3.53
CA LYS A 157 -4.49 -2.69 3.27
C LYS A 157 -4.57 -3.22 1.85
N THR A 158 -5.17 -4.38 1.67
CA THR A 158 -5.45 -4.93 0.34
C THR A 158 -6.68 -4.22 -0.24
N THR A 159 -6.65 -3.90 -1.53
CA THR A 159 -7.79 -3.28 -2.22
C THR A 159 -8.96 -4.26 -2.31
N SER A 160 -10.15 -3.74 -2.60
CA SER A 160 -11.26 -4.55 -3.10
C SER A 160 -10.87 -5.25 -4.41
N GLY A 161 -11.60 -6.27 -4.82
CA GLY A 161 -11.43 -6.90 -6.13
C GLY A 161 -11.86 -5.95 -7.25
N LEU A 162 -11.11 -5.95 -8.36
CA LEU A 162 -11.46 -5.28 -9.61
C LEU A 162 -11.34 -6.28 -10.73
N MET A 163 -12.40 -6.44 -11.55
CA MET A 163 -12.35 -7.23 -12.77
C MET A 163 -11.65 -6.44 -13.85
N PHE A 164 -10.64 -7.02 -14.48
CA PHE A 164 -10.03 -6.42 -15.65
C PHE A 164 -10.83 -6.80 -16.90
N LEU A 165 -11.14 -5.79 -17.72
CA LEU A 165 -11.74 -5.95 -19.05
C LEU A 165 -10.83 -5.30 -20.08
N THR A 166 -10.46 -6.05 -21.12
CA THR A 166 -9.71 -5.49 -22.25
C THR A 166 -10.55 -4.48 -23.01
N MET A 167 -9.92 -3.43 -23.47
CA MET A 167 -10.56 -2.45 -24.34
C MET A 167 -10.95 -3.13 -25.67
N PRO A 168 -12.24 -3.05 -26.11
CA PRO A 168 -12.65 -3.56 -27.41
C PRO A 168 -11.94 -2.81 -28.54
N LYS A 169 -11.52 -3.53 -29.57
CA LYS A 169 -11.13 -2.89 -30.83
C LYS A 169 -12.39 -2.53 -31.59
N THR A 170 -12.54 -1.27 -31.96
CA THR A 170 -13.73 -0.74 -32.63
C THR A 170 -13.42 -0.38 -34.06
N THR A 171 -14.31 -0.75 -34.97
CA THR A 171 -14.29 -0.30 -36.37
C THR A 171 -15.63 0.33 -36.75
N VAL A 172 -15.62 1.24 -37.70
CA VAL A 172 -16.82 1.93 -38.19
C VAL A 172 -16.89 1.85 -39.68
N LYS A 173 -18.13 1.69 -40.25
CA LYS A 173 -18.40 1.66 -41.69
C LYS A 173 -19.68 2.45 -41.98
N ALA A 174 -19.63 3.32 -42.99
CA ALA A 174 -20.81 3.96 -43.51
C ALA A 174 -21.70 2.93 -44.25
N VAL A 175 -23.00 3.03 -44.05
CA VAL A 175 -24.04 2.22 -44.70
C VAL A 175 -25.13 3.13 -45.22
N LYS A 176 -26.04 2.62 -46.09
CA LYS A 176 -27.07 3.41 -46.81
C LYS A 176 -27.83 4.37 -45.87
N ASN A 177 -28.20 3.95 -44.68
CA ASN A 177 -29.05 4.74 -43.76
C ASN A 177 -28.35 5.02 -42.42
N GLY A 178 -26.99 5.10 -42.37
CA GLY A 178 -26.31 5.38 -41.12
C GLY A 178 -24.86 4.93 -41.08
N VAL A 179 -24.43 4.60 -39.88
CA VAL A 179 -23.07 4.11 -39.57
C VAL A 179 -23.18 2.83 -38.79
N THR A 180 -22.52 1.78 -39.24
CA THR A 180 -22.37 0.55 -38.48
C THR A 180 -21.08 0.63 -37.64
N VAL A 181 -21.21 0.38 -36.37
CA VAL A 181 -20.09 0.27 -35.40
C VAL A 181 -19.94 -1.20 -35.01
N THR A 182 -18.77 -1.75 -35.20
CA THR A 182 -18.45 -3.13 -34.76
C THR A 182 -17.27 -3.13 -33.79
N TRP A 183 -17.26 -4.10 -32.91
CA TRP A 183 -16.18 -4.22 -31.91
C TRP A 183 -15.84 -5.67 -31.60
N THR A 184 -14.65 -5.90 -31.07
CA THR A 184 -14.23 -7.21 -30.58
C THR A 184 -14.81 -7.48 -29.20
N GLN A 185 -15.22 -8.73 -28.96
CA GLN A 185 -15.73 -9.12 -27.65
C GLN A 185 -14.61 -9.10 -26.60
N SER A 186 -14.88 -8.52 -25.41
CA SER A 186 -14.01 -8.55 -24.26
C SER A 186 -14.45 -9.67 -23.32
N THR A 187 -13.59 -10.65 -23.03
CA THR A 187 -13.89 -11.73 -22.09
C THR A 187 -14.28 -11.18 -20.74
N GLY A 188 -15.43 -11.60 -20.22
CA GLY A 188 -15.98 -11.16 -18.93
C GLY A 188 -16.86 -9.91 -19.01
N ALA A 189 -17.02 -9.29 -20.20
CA ALA A 189 -17.98 -8.20 -20.38
C ALA A 189 -19.40 -8.76 -20.42
N THR A 190 -20.33 -8.10 -19.75
CA THR A 190 -21.78 -8.44 -19.73
C THR A 190 -22.59 -7.51 -20.64
N SER A 191 -22.05 -6.33 -20.98
CA SER A 191 -22.67 -5.33 -21.84
C SER A 191 -21.63 -4.39 -22.44
N TYR A 192 -22.03 -3.61 -23.43
CA TYR A 192 -21.20 -2.59 -24.07
C TYR A 192 -21.98 -1.29 -24.15
N GLU A 193 -21.27 -0.20 -23.89
CA GLU A 193 -21.78 1.15 -24.12
C GLU A 193 -21.14 1.71 -25.37
N VAL A 194 -21.97 2.25 -26.29
CA VAL A 194 -21.49 2.87 -27.52
C VAL A 194 -21.64 4.38 -27.41
N TYR A 195 -20.54 5.09 -27.54
CA TYR A 195 -20.50 6.56 -27.47
C TYR A 195 -20.23 7.14 -28.86
N ARG A 196 -20.89 8.28 -29.15
CA ARG A 196 -20.69 9.09 -30.35
C ARG A 196 -20.29 10.50 -29.96
N ALA A 197 -19.32 11.07 -30.64
CA ALA A 197 -19.02 12.50 -30.62
C ALA A 197 -19.17 13.08 -32.02
N GLU A 198 -19.69 14.30 -32.13
CA GLU A 198 -19.81 15.03 -33.39
C GLU A 198 -18.67 16.06 -33.45
N TYR A 199 -18.00 16.09 -34.60
CA TYR A 199 -16.98 17.09 -34.87
C TYR A 199 -17.60 18.47 -35.12
N ASN A 200 -17.29 19.42 -34.26
CA ASN A 200 -17.71 20.80 -34.41
C ASN A 200 -16.70 21.57 -35.30
N LYS A 201 -17.07 21.86 -36.54
CA LYS A 201 -16.22 22.57 -37.50
C LYS A 201 -15.81 23.98 -37.06
N LYS A 202 -16.64 24.70 -36.27
CA LYS A 202 -16.34 26.06 -35.76
C LYS A 202 -15.27 26.05 -34.67
N THR A 203 -15.37 25.11 -33.72
CA THR A 203 -14.44 25.03 -32.60
C THR A 203 -13.25 24.08 -32.84
N LYS A 204 -13.28 23.37 -33.99
CA LYS A 204 -12.30 22.33 -34.37
C LYS A 204 -12.11 21.24 -33.28
N LYS A 205 -13.17 20.93 -32.52
CA LYS A 205 -13.23 19.92 -31.45
C LYS A 205 -14.37 18.94 -31.67
#